data_55ff2ad8f6806d9f442a31108a319377
#
_entry.id   55ff2ad8f6806d9f442a31108a319377
#
_cell.length_a   1.000
_cell.length_b   1.000
_cell.length_c   1.000
_cell.angle_alpha   90.00
_cell.angle_beta   90.00
_cell.angle_gamma   90.00
#
_symmetry.space_group_name_H-M   'P 1'
#
loop_
_entity.id
_entity.type
_entity.pdbx_description
1 polymer ?
#
loop_
_entity_poly.entity_id
_entity_poly.type
_entity_poly.pdbx_seq_one_letter_code
_entity_poly.pdbx_strand_id
1 'polypeptide(L)'
;MSEQSSKPGGDGAPEVEAGRPSAAEGARRSVQGETRGFANLTNHLLIAMPSLADPNFSQTVVLICEHTDRSALGIVLNKPLPMHLADVFSQMQLTAASERVAEQPVLRGGPVHTDRGFVLHRPGGHWDHTHRVSETIQVTTSRDVLAAMARGEGPEDAFIALGYAGWDSGQLEREILQNAWLSVPVEARVVFELPFEQRWSGAWDLLGISVGQLSPTAGHA
;
A
#
# COMPACT_ATOMS: atom_id res chain seq x y z
N MET A 1 -49.60 -34.01 -45.69
CA MET A 1 -50.56 -33.25 -46.48
C MET A 1 -49.98 -31.86 -46.47
N SER A 2 -49.19 -31.57 -47.48
CA SER A 2 -49.57 -30.89 -48.73
C SER A 2 -49.63 -29.39 -48.50
N GLU A 3 -48.91 -28.60 -49.09
CA GLU A 3 -48.29 -28.32 -50.39
C GLU A 3 -48.24 -26.79 -50.52
N GLN A 4 -47.10 -26.29 -50.90
CA GLN A 4 -46.87 -25.54 -52.15
C GLN A 4 -47.46 -24.11 -52.17
N SER A 5 -46.88 -23.11 -52.61
CA SER A 5 -45.92 -22.78 -53.63
C SER A 5 -46.14 -21.34 -54.01
N SER A 6 -45.18 -20.56 -54.24
CA SER A 6 -44.78 -19.89 -55.50
C SER A 6 -44.31 -18.45 -55.32
N LYS A 7 -43.10 -18.22 -55.76
CA LYS A 7 -42.60 -16.96 -56.39
C LYS A 7 -43.30 -16.71 -57.74
N PRO A 8 -43.21 -15.55 -58.40
CA PRO A 8 -41.95 -14.85 -58.72
C PRO A 8 -42.03 -13.33 -59.01
N GLY A 9 -40.85 -12.75 -59.30
CA GLY A 9 -40.56 -11.73 -60.31
C GLY A 9 -40.69 -10.28 -59.81
N GLY A 10 -39.86 -9.37 -60.17
CA GLY A 10 -38.79 -9.19 -61.09
C GLY A 10 -38.40 -7.71 -61.11
N ASP A 11 -37.17 -7.50 -61.41
CA ASP A 11 -36.58 -6.37 -62.16
C ASP A 11 -36.65 -4.92 -61.73
N GLY A 12 -35.45 -4.30 -61.78
CA GLY A 12 -35.29 -2.91 -62.14
C GLY A 12 -34.19 -2.18 -61.33
N ALA A 13 -32.92 -2.35 -61.74
CA ALA A 13 -31.91 -1.32 -61.51
C ALA A 13 -32.14 -0.13 -62.48
N PRO A 14 -31.68 1.08 -62.12
CA PRO A 14 -30.42 1.49 -62.74
C PRO A 14 -29.44 2.23 -61.80
N GLU A 15 -28.15 2.03 -62.08
CA GLU A 15 -27.04 2.87 -61.71
C GLU A 15 -27.24 4.33 -62.12
N VAL A 16 -26.81 5.24 -61.22
CA VAL A 16 -26.22 6.53 -61.65
C VAL A 16 -25.21 7.00 -60.60
N GLU A 17 -23.95 6.94 -60.96
CA GLU A 17 -22.91 7.97 -60.96
C GLU A 17 -22.44 8.67 -59.68
N ALA A 18 -21.16 8.60 -59.57
CA ALA A 18 -20.17 9.27 -58.78
C ALA A 18 -20.42 10.75 -58.46
N GLY A 19 -20.28 11.06 -57.22
CA GLY A 19 -20.09 12.40 -56.70
C GLY A 19 -19.09 12.40 -55.55
N ARG A 20 -17.78 12.56 -55.87
CA ARG A 20 -16.85 13.04 -54.84
C ARG A 20 -17.14 14.51 -54.58
N PRO A 21 -17.20 14.88 -53.32
CA PRO A 21 -16.54 16.10 -52.92
C PRO A 21 -15.80 16.05 -51.60
N SER A 22 -14.75 16.79 -51.61
CA SER A 22 -14.36 17.83 -50.70
C SER A 22 -13.91 17.42 -49.32
N ALA A 23 -12.61 17.47 -49.20
CA ALA A 23 -11.84 17.65 -47.99
C ALA A 23 -12.28 18.89 -47.23
N ALA A 24 -12.91 18.74 -46.08
CA ALA A 24 -12.92 19.70 -44.97
C ALA A 24 -13.73 19.11 -43.81
N GLU A 25 -13.24 18.07 -43.17
CA GLU A 25 -13.73 17.75 -41.83
C GLU A 25 -12.51 17.61 -40.94
N GLY A 26 -12.24 18.79 -40.31
CA GLY A 26 -11.13 19.02 -39.46
C GLY A 26 -11.08 18.00 -38.33
N ALA A 27 -9.90 17.47 -38.18
CA ALA A 27 -9.46 16.67 -37.07
C ALA A 27 -9.87 17.32 -35.74
N ARG A 28 -11.01 16.94 -35.20
CA ARG A 28 -11.24 17.01 -33.74
C ARG A 28 -10.43 15.87 -33.13
N ARG A 29 -9.12 16.09 -32.96
CA ARG A 29 -8.36 15.40 -31.96
C ARG A 29 -8.99 15.73 -30.61
N SER A 30 -9.81 14.84 -30.13
CA SER A 30 -10.10 14.74 -28.71
C SER A 30 -8.75 14.57 -28.00
N VAL A 31 -8.28 15.64 -27.42
CA VAL A 31 -7.26 15.59 -26.37
C VAL A 31 -7.95 14.88 -25.21
N GLN A 32 -7.93 13.56 -25.23
CA GLN A 32 -8.10 12.79 -24.03
C GLN A 32 -6.88 13.16 -23.19
N GLY A 33 -7.12 14.04 -22.23
CA GLY A 33 -6.17 14.28 -21.17
C GLY A 33 -5.90 12.92 -20.50
N GLU A 34 -4.75 12.35 -20.83
CA GLU A 34 -4.15 11.30 -20.02
C GLU A 34 -3.98 11.93 -18.63
N THR A 35 -4.92 11.67 -17.74
CA THR A 35 -4.65 11.70 -16.32
C THR A 35 -3.49 10.72 -16.14
N ARG A 36 -2.27 11.25 -16.06
CA ARG A 36 -1.11 10.50 -15.59
C ARG A 36 -1.50 10.04 -14.19
N GLY A 37 -2.06 8.84 -14.10
CA GLY A 37 -2.33 8.19 -12.85
C GLY A 37 -1.02 8.10 -12.09
N PHE A 38 -1.02 8.45 -10.83
CA PHE A 38 0.13 8.19 -9.99
C PHE A 38 0.50 6.72 -10.10
N ALA A 39 1.79 6.41 -10.08
CA ALA A 39 2.25 5.04 -10.03
C ALA A 39 1.68 4.33 -8.79
N ASN A 40 1.34 3.06 -8.91
CA ASN A 40 0.92 2.26 -7.76
C ASN A 40 2.07 2.21 -6.73
N LEU A 41 1.77 2.63 -5.51
CA LEU A 41 2.74 2.71 -4.41
C LEU A 41 2.73 1.48 -3.49
N THR A 42 1.99 0.43 -3.83
CA THR A 42 2.11 -0.85 -3.09
C THR A 42 3.57 -1.29 -3.06
N ASN A 43 4.04 -1.79 -1.93
CA ASN A 43 5.43 -2.15 -1.73
C ASN A 43 6.42 -0.95 -1.79
N HIS A 44 5.95 0.25 -1.40
CA HIS A 44 6.79 1.42 -1.18
C HIS A 44 6.78 1.81 0.29
N LEU A 45 7.84 2.45 0.72
CA LEU A 45 7.90 3.18 1.98
C LEU A 45 7.51 4.63 1.73
N LEU A 46 6.60 5.15 2.56
CA LEU A 46 6.39 6.58 2.71
C LEU A 46 7.24 7.08 3.85
N ILE A 47 8.01 8.10 3.60
CA ILE A 47 8.90 8.75 4.56
C ILE A 47 8.28 10.08 4.92
N ALA A 48 7.92 10.27 6.19
CA ALA A 48 7.38 11.53 6.67
C ALA A 48 8.43 12.64 6.52
N MET A 49 8.05 13.74 5.87
CA MET A 49 8.90 14.91 5.80
C MET A 49 9.11 15.50 7.20
N PRO A 50 10.29 16.09 7.49
CA PRO A 50 10.56 16.69 8.81
C PRO A 50 9.56 17.79 9.19
N SER A 51 8.93 18.43 8.21
CA SER A 51 7.90 19.46 8.38
C SER A 51 6.51 18.89 8.71
N LEU A 52 6.31 17.58 8.59
CA LEU A 52 5.02 16.94 8.89
C LEU A 52 4.80 16.93 10.42
N ALA A 53 3.93 17.81 10.88
CA ALA A 53 3.67 18.04 12.31
C ALA A 53 2.55 17.17 12.89
N ASP A 54 1.88 16.34 12.08
CA ASP A 54 0.83 15.42 12.56
C ASP A 54 1.42 14.46 13.62
N PRO A 55 0.89 14.41 14.85
CA PRO A 55 1.46 13.59 15.92
C PRO A 55 1.43 12.08 15.65
N ASN A 56 0.54 11.61 14.78
CA ASN A 56 0.49 10.22 14.37
C ASN A 56 1.60 9.87 13.37
N PHE A 57 2.04 10.87 12.58
CA PHE A 57 2.92 10.63 11.44
C PHE A 57 4.25 11.38 11.48
N SER A 58 4.46 12.30 12.44
CA SER A 58 5.76 12.96 12.59
C SER A 58 6.90 11.95 12.76
N GLN A 59 7.93 12.08 11.92
CA GLN A 59 9.09 11.19 11.89
C GLN A 59 8.71 9.69 11.77
N THR A 60 7.72 9.37 10.93
CA THR A 60 7.36 7.98 10.65
C THR A 60 7.88 7.51 9.30
N VAL A 61 8.02 6.20 9.20
CA VAL A 61 8.09 5.46 7.95
C VAL A 61 6.89 4.52 7.88
N VAL A 62 6.19 4.53 6.76
CA VAL A 62 4.96 3.74 6.55
C VAL A 62 5.16 2.81 5.36
N LEU A 63 4.93 1.52 5.54
CA LEU A 63 4.86 0.56 4.44
C LEU A 63 3.49 0.62 3.79
N ILE A 64 3.39 0.90 2.51
CA ILE A 64 2.16 0.78 1.76
C ILE A 64 1.92 -0.69 1.41
N CYS A 65 0.92 -1.27 2.06
CA CYS A 65 0.52 -2.66 1.86
C CYS A 65 -0.43 -2.82 0.67
N GLU A 66 -1.25 -1.81 0.41
CA GLU A 66 -2.18 -1.78 -0.71
C GLU A 66 -2.38 -0.34 -1.19
N HIS A 67 -2.38 -0.14 -2.51
CA HIS A 67 -2.70 1.13 -3.14
C HIS A 67 -3.51 0.89 -4.40
N THR A 68 -4.70 1.46 -4.43
CA THR A 68 -5.66 1.39 -5.53
C THR A 68 -6.14 2.79 -5.92
N ASP A 69 -6.93 2.90 -6.97
CA ASP A 69 -7.61 4.14 -7.35
C ASP A 69 -8.65 4.64 -6.32
N ARG A 70 -9.03 3.78 -5.37
CA ARG A 70 -10.07 4.07 -4.35
C ARG A 70 -9.51 4.37 -2.98
N SER A 71 -8.38 3.80 -2.63
CA SER A 71 -7.81 3.90 -1.29
C SER A 71 -6.36 3.45 -1.23
N ALA A 72 -5.67 3.85 -0.17
CA ALA A 72 -4.40 3.24 0.21
C ALA A 72 -4.46 2.80 1.68
N LEU A 73 -3.76 1.69 1.97
CA LEU A 73 -3.55 1.17 3.30
C LEU A 73 -2.06 1.04 3.57
N GLY A 74 -1.61 1.61 4.67
CA GLY A 74 -0.22 1.52 5.11
C GLY A 74 -0.08 1.18 6.59
N ILE A 75 1.08 0.68 6.97
CA ILE A 75 1.41 0.34 8.35
C ILE A 75 2.66 1.11 8.77
N VAL A 76 2.55 1.88 9.85
CA VAL A 76 3.68 2.58 10.46
C VAL A 76 4.64 1.57 11.09
N LEU A 77 5.92 1.70 10.78
CA LEU A 77 6.94 0.69 11.10
C LEU A 77 7.84 1.06 12.30
N ASN A 78 7.71 2.27 12.86
CA ASN A 78 8.70 2.80 13.80
C ASN A 78 8.13 3.52 15.02
N LYS A 79 6.90 3.18 15.42
CA LYS A 79 6.28 3.73 16.63
C LYS A 79 5.96 2.59 17.62
N PRO A 80 6.88 2.20 18.51
CA PRO A 80 6.59 1.20 19.54
C PRO A 80 5.53 1.73 20.52
N LEU A 81 4.65 0.84 20.95
CA LEU A 81 3.69 1.07 22.02
C LEU A 81 4.33 0.67 23.37
N PRO A 82 3.85 1.20 24.49
CA PRO A 82 4.27 0.77 25.83
C PRO A 82 3.60 -0.58 26.20
N MET A 83 3.66 -1.55 25.31
CA MET A 83 3.11 -2.90 25.47
C MET A 83 3.94 -3.90 24.67
N HIS A 84 3.88 -5.16 25.09
CA HIS A 84 4.62 -6.27 24.48
C HIS A 84 3.67 -7.35 23.97
N LEU A 85 4.20 -8.34 23.26
CA LEU A 85 3.41 -9.46 22.76
C LEU A 85 2.71 -10.23 23.88
N ALA A 86 3.32 -10.32 25.07
CA ALA A 86 2.68 -10.93 26.24
C ALA A 86 1.30 -10.32 26.56
N ASP A 87 1.15 -9.01 26.40
CA ASP A 87 -0.11 -8.31 26.66
C ASP A 87 -1.16 -8.69 25.61
N VAL A 88 -0.76 -8.76 24.34
CA VAL A 88 -1.64 -9.21 23.24
C VAL A 88 -2.06 -10.66 23.44
N PHE A 89 -1.11 -11.54 23.76
CA PHE A 89 -1.38 -12.97 23.98
C PHE A 89 -2.31 -13.17 25.18
N SER A 90 -2.11 -12.42 26.27
CA SER A 90 -2.97 -12.48 27.45
C SER A 90 -4.43 -12.17 27.12
N GLN A 91 -4.69 -11.14 26.30
CA GLN A 91 -6.07 -10.81 25.83
C GLN A 91 -6.68 -11.94 24.98
N MET A 92 -5.85 -12.75 24.34
CA MET A 92 -6.27 -13.88 23.52
C MET A 92 -6.28 -15.21 24.28
N GLN A 93 -5.98 -15.21 25.58
CA GLN A 93 -5.83 -16.40 26.42
C GLN A 93 -4.71 -17.34 25.91
N LEU A 94 -3.67 -16.75 25.35
CA LEU A 94 -2.45 -17.45 24.91
C LEU A 94 -1.32 -17.17 25.91
N THR A 95 -0.36 -18.10 25.97
CA THR A 95 0.85 -17.96 26.78
C THR A 95 2.06 -18.06 25.86
N ALA A 96 3.00 -17.11 26.01
CA ALA A 96 4.24 -17.15 25.23
C ALA A 96 5.12 -18.32 25.66
N ALA A 97 5.68 -19.05 24.68
CA ALA A 97 6.57 -20.18 24.92
C ALA A 97 7.94 -19.77 25.51
N SER A 98 8.33 -18.52 25.39
CA SER A 98 9.58 -17.99 25.94
C SER A 98 9.47 -16.50 26.26
N GLU A 99 10.32 -16.02 27.16
CA GLU A 99 10.47 -14.60 27.51
C GLU A 99 10.84 -13.76 26.28
N ARG A 100 11.71 -14.27 25.40
CA ARG A 100 12.08 -13.62 24.15
C ARG A 100 10.87 -13.32 23.26
N VAL A 101 9.90 -14.22 23.18
CA VAL A 101 8.65 -14.00 22.42
C VAL A 101 7.75 -13.03 23.18
N ALA A 102 7.64 -13.18 24.51
CA ALA A 102 6.79 -12.36 25.37
C ALA A 102 7.18 -10.87 25.33
N GLU A 103 8.47 -10.58 25.33
CA GLU A 103 9.02 -9.21 25.40
C GLU A 103 9.13 -8.50 24.03
N GLN A 104 8.73 -9.14 22.94
CA GLN A 104 8.71 -8.45 21.65
C GLN A 104 7.79 -7.24 21.67
N PRO A 105 8.25 -6.06 21.20
CA PRO A 105 7.46 -4.85 21.21
C PRO A 105 6.32 -4.92 20.18
N VAL A 106 5.21 -4.28 20.52
CA VAL A 106 4.07 -4.07 19.62
C VAL A 106 4.14 -2.65 19.08
N LEU A 107 3.94 -2.48 17.78
CA LEU A 107 3.97 -1.17 17.13
C LEU A 107 2.57 -0.55 17.04
N ARG A 108 2.52 0.78 17.02
CA ARG A 108 1.35 1.53 16.56
C ARG A 108 1.41 1.57 15.02
N GLY A 109 0.58 0.80 14.34
CA GLY A 109 0.53 0.73 12.88
C GLY A 109 -0.17 1.90 12.21
N GLY A 110 -0.96 2.67 12.96
CA GLY A 110 -1.66 3.86 12.49
C GLY A 110 -2.88 4.22 13.35
N PRO A 111 -3.57 5.31 13.02
CA PRO A 111 -4.69 5.83 13.82
C PRO A 111 -6.03 5.11 13.58
N VAL A 112 -6.14 4.30 12.51
CA VAL A 112 -7.40 3.65 12.11
C VAL A 112 -7.48 2.26 12.73
N HIS A 113 -8.62 1.90 13.34
CA HIS A 113 -8.87 0.58 13.95
C HIS A 113 -7.71 0.11 14.83
N THR A 114 -7.38 0.88 15.86
CA THR A 114 -6.23 0.64 16.75
C THR A 114 -6.33 -0.65 17.60
N ASP A 115 -7.46 -1.32 17.56
CA ASP A 115 -7.73 -2.64 18.13
C ASP A 115 -7.43 -3.81 17.18
N ARG A 116 -7.19 -3.51 15.89
CA ARG A 116 -6.91 -4.53 14.86
C ARG A 116 -5.41 -4.79 14.75
N GLY A 117 -5.03 -6.07 14.87
CA GLY A 117 -3.64 -6.52 14.73
C GLY A 117 -3.26 -6.85 13.28
N PHE A 118 -2.05 -6.47 12.92
CA PHE A 118 -1.39 -6.78 11.65
C PHE A 118 -0.03 -7.39 11.96
N VAL A 119 0.20 -8.61 11.55
CA VAL A 119 1.51 -9.28 11.66
C VAL A 119 2.24 -9.10 10.34
N LEU A 120 3.31 -8.31 10.36
CA LEU A 120 4.22 -8.18 9.22
C LEU A 120 5.30 -9.23 9.37
N HIS A 121 5.58 -9.97 8.29
CA HIS A 121 6.55 -11.06 8.33
C HIS A 121 7.15 -11.36 6.96
N ARG A 122 8.28 -12.04 6.96
CA ARG A 122 8.83 -12.65 5.74
C ARG A 122 7.96 -13.81 5.27
N PRO A 123 7.95 -14.15 3.98
CA PRO A 123 7.26 -15.33 3.48
C PRO A 123 7.73 -16.59 4.21
N GLY A 124 6.79 -17.41 4.63
CA GLY A 124 7.02 -18.65 5.35
C GLY A 124 5.78 -19.09 6.12
N GLY A 125 5.46 -20.39 6.08
CA GLY A 125 4.23 -20.93 6.65
C GLY A 125 2.99 -20.63 5.80
N HIS A 126 1.84 -21.10 6.28
CA HIS A 126 0.53 -20.83 5.72
C HIS A 126 -0.38 -20.35 6.84
N TRP A 127 -0.82 -19.09 6.73
CA TRP A 127 -1.70 -18.46 7.70
C TRP A 127 -2.97 -18.00 6.99
N ASP A 128 -4.10 -18.06 7.67
CA ASP A 128 -5.34 -17.51 7.15
C ASP A 128 -5.21 -15.98 6.96
N HIS A 129 -5.98 -15.41 6.05
CA HIS A 129 -6.01 -13.95 5.81
C HIS A 129 -4.63 -13.30 5.65
N THR A 130 -3.75 -13.97 4.92
CA THR A 130 -2.43 -13.43 4.55
C THR A 130 -2.52 -12.68 3.22
N HIS A 131 -2.11 -11.42 3.24
CA HIS A 131 -1.93 -10.57 2.07
C HIS A 131 -0.46 -10.50 1.69
N ARG A 132 -0.14 -10.77 0.43
CA ARG A 132 1.22 -10.67 -0.10
C ARG A 132 1.46 -9.25 -0.60
N VAL A 133 2.28 -8.49 0.12
CA VAL A 133 2.68 -7.13 -0.29
C VAL A 133 3.75 -7.20 -1.38
N SER A 134 4.72 -8.12 -1.22
CA SER A 134 5.80 -8.36 -2.19
C SER A 134 6.34 -9.79 -2.09
N GLU A 135 7.41 -10.07 -2.84
CA GLU A 135 8.13 -11.34 -2.75
C GLU A 135 8.79 -11.57 -1.37
N THR A 136 9.03 -10.51 -0.61
CA THR A 136 9.77 -10.57 0.65
C THR A 136 8.95 -10.14 1.87
N ILE A 137 7.72 -9.63 1.67
CA ILE A 137 6.88 -9.08 2.75
C ILE A 137 5.45 -9.61 2.60
N GLN A 138 4.94 -10.14 3.70
CA GLN A 138 3.54 -10.53 3.87
C GLN A 138 2.95 -9.86 5.10
N VAL A 139 1.64 -9.69 5.09
CA VAL A 139 0.85 -9.16 6.21
C VAL A 139 -0.29 -10.12 6.50
N THR A 140 -0.35 -10.63 7.71
CA THR A 140 -1.40 -11.55 8.17
C THR A 140 -2.24 -10.89 9.26
N THR A 141 -3.56 -11.08 9.20
CA THR A 141 -4.51 -10.50 10.17
C THR A 141 -5.31 -11.55 10.95
N SER A 142 -5.02 -12.81 10.77
CA SER A 142 -5.71 -13.93 11.41
C SER A 142 -5.10 -14.30 12.78
N ARG A 143 -5.87 -15.02 13.58
CA ARG A 143 -5.45 -15.41 14.95
C ARG A 143 -4.48 -16.60 14.97
N ASP A 144 -4.45 -17.40 13.92
CA ASP A 144 -3.62 -18.60 13.82
C ASP A 144 -2.12 -18.25 13.82
N VAL A 145 -1.70 -17.18 13.12
CA VAL A 145 -0.31 -16.70 13.16
C VAL A 145 0.09 -16.27 14.57
N LEU A 146 -0.80 -15.57 15.31
CA LEU A 146 -0.54 -15.16 16.68
C LEU A 146 -0.43 -16.36 17.63
N ALA A 147 -1.29 -17.36 17.45
CA ALA A 147 -1.21 -18.60 18.20
C ALA A 147 0.09 -19.37 17.92
N ALA A 148 0.56 -19.39 16.66
CA ALA A 148 1.84 -20.00 16.30
C ALA A 148 3.02 -19.19 16.88
N MET A 149 2.98 -17.84 16.81
CA MET A 149 4.00 -16.99 17.43
C MET A 149 4.09 -17.23 18.94
N ALA A 150 2.94 -17.36 19.62
CA ALA A 150 2.93 -17.66 21.06
C ALA A 150 3.63 -19.00 21.37
N ARG A 151 3.52 -20.01 20.52
CA ARG A 151 4.22 -21.29 20.67
C ARG A 151 5.68 -21.28 20.21
N GLY A 152 6.16 -20.17 19.65
CA GLY A 152 7.50 -20.08 19.05
C GLY A 152 7.59 -20.77 17.66
N GLU A 153 6.47 -21.04 17.02
CA GLU A 153 6.32 -21.68 15.70
C GLU A 153 5.89 -20.67 14.61
N GLY A 154 5.86 -19.40 14.95
CA GLY A 154 5.48 -18.33 14.03
C GLY A 154 6.52 -18.08 12.94
N PRO A 155 6.22 -17.17 11.99
CA PRO A 155 7.16 -16.80 10.94
C PRO A 155 8.42 -16.16 11.54
N GLU A 156 9.56 -16.38 10.89
CA GLU A 156 10.81 -15.68 11.20
C GLU A 156 10.66 -14.18 10.85
N ASP A 157 11.42 -13.33 11.53
CA ASP A 157 11.42 -11.88 11.29
C ASP A 157 10.01 -11.28 11.25
N ALA A 158 9.21 -11.57 12.27
CA ALA A 158 7.85 -11.05 12.39
C ALA A 158 7.73 -10.02 13.50
N PHE A 159 6.86 -9.03 13.30
CA PHE A 159 6.42 -8.12 14.35
C PHE A 159 4.94 -7.76 14.19
N ILE A 160 4.34 -7.28 15.27
CA ILE A 160 2.92 -6.91 15.30
C ILE A 160 2.78 -5.39 15.34
N ALA A 161 1.84 -4.89 14.54
CA ALA A 161 1.36 -3.52 14.59
C ALA A 161 -0.14 -3.49 14.89
N LEU A 162 -0.58 -2.57 15.74
CA LEU A 162 -1.99 -2.31 16.02
C LEU A 162 -2.45 -1.08 15.25
N GLY A 163 -3.58 -1.22 14.55
CA GLY A 163 -4.12 -0.20 13.66
C GLY A 163 -3.35 -0.06 12.35
N TYR A 164 -3.82 0.84 11.51
CA TYR A 164 -3.23 1.14 10.21
C TYR A 164 -3.42 2.62 9.84
N ALA A 165 -2.66 3.09 8.85
CA ALA A 165 -2.86 4.36 8.17
C ALA A 165 -3.73 4.13 6.93
N GLY A 166 -4.78 4.91 6.77
CA GLY A 166 -5.69 4.82 5.63
C GLY A 166 -5.77 6.14 4.89
N TRP A 167 -5.82 6.08 3.58
CA TRP A 167 -6.05 7.23 2.69
C TRP A 167 -7.25 6.95 1.78
N ASP A 168 -8.11 7.94 1.64
CA ASP A 168 -9.19 7.92 0.66
C ASP A 168 -8.66 8.12 -0.77
N SER A 169 -9.53 7.92 -1.77
CA SER A 169 -9.20 8.10 -3.19
C SER A 169 -8.50 9.44 -3.45
N GLY A 170 -7.29 9.40 -4.00
CA GLY A 170 -6.48 10.56 -4.34
C GLY A 170 -5.95 11.36 -3.15
N GLN A 171 -6.17 10.92 -1.90
CA GLN A 171 -5.68 11.64 -0.72
C GLN A 171 -4.15 11.51 -0.60
N LEU A 172 -3.61 10.30 -0.74
CA LEU A 172 -2.18 10.05 -0.65
C LEU A 172 -1.40 10.85 -1.70
N GLU A 173 -1.90 10.88 -2.93
CA GLU A 173 -1.30 11.63 -4.03
C GLU A 173 -1.26 13.13 -3.73
N ARG A 174 -2.34 13.68 -3.18
CA ARG A 174 -2.38 15.10 -2.76
C ARG A 174 -1.37 15.39 -1.65
N GLU A 175 -1.24 14.50 -0.67
CA GLU A 175 -0.28 14.66 0.43
C GLU A 175 1.17 14.59 -0.07
N ILE A 176 1.47 13.72 -1.04
CA ILE A 176 2.78 13.65 -1.70
C ILE A 176 3.06 14.95 -2.48
N LEU A 177 2.10 15.46 -3.24
CA LEU A 177 2.23 16.73 -3.96
C LEU A 177 2.41 17.93 -3.02
N GLN A 178 1.89 17.85 -1.81
CA GLN A 178 2.06 18.85 -0.74
C GLN A 178 3.37 18.67 0.04
N ASN A 179 4.24 17.75 -0.38
CA ASN A 179 5.48 17.42 0.30
C ASN A 179 5.31 16.98 1.77
N ALA A 180 4.20 16.28 2.08
CA ALA A 180 4.04 15.61 3.37
C ALA A 180 4.85 14.32 3.44
N TRP A 181 4.96 13.62 2.31
CA TRP A 181 5.62 12.33 2.16
C TRP A 181 6.59 12.30 0.98
N LEU A 182 7.71 11.61 1.16
CA LEU A 182 8.48 11.05 0.06
C LEU A 182 8.19 9.55 -0.05
N SER A 183 8.28 9.00 -1.25
CA SER A 183 8.12 7.58 -1.50
C SER A 183 9.37 6.96 -2.08
N VAL A 184 9.70 5.75 -1.65
CA VAL A 184 10.84 4.96 -2.15
C VAL A 184 10.43 3.49 -2.19
N PRO A 185 10.88 2.70 -3.18
CA PRO A 185 10.68 1.26 -3.16
C PRO A 185 11.18 0.66 -1.85
N VAL A 186 10.45 -0.32 -1.31
CA VAL A 186 10.82 -0.93 -0.03
C VAL A 186 12.10 -1.75 -0.16
N GLU A 187 12.95 -1.65 0.86
CA GLU A 187 13.99 -2.63 1.12
C GLU A 187 13.64 -3.41 2.39
N ALA A 188 13.63 -4.75 2.29
CA ALA A 188 13.28 -5.63 3.40
C ALA A 188 14.16 -5.39 4.64
N ARG A 189 15.41 -4.93 4.45
CA ARG A 189 16.31 -4.55 5.53
C ARG A 189 15.72 -3.46 6.42
N VAL A 190 15.10 -2.43 5.84
CA VAL A 190 14.48 -1.34 6.62
C VAL A 190 13.31 -1.86 7.45
N VAL A 191 12.55 -2.83 6.91
CA VAL A 191 11.35 -3.38 7.56
C VAL A 191 11.72 -4.33 8.70
N PHE A 192 12.71 -5.22 8.50
CA PHE A 192 12.95 -6.36 9.40
C PHE A 192 14.28 -6.31 10.17
N GLU A 193 15.29 -5.60 9.66
CA GLU A 193 16.64 -5.69 10.22
C GLU A 193 17.05 -4.45 11.00
N LEU A 194 16.48 -3.26 10.66
CA LEU A 194 16.79 -2.05 11.40
C LEU A 194 15.99 -1.98 12.71
N PRO A 195 16.62 -1.51 13.81
CA PRO A 195 15.91 -1.09 15.01
C PRO A 195 14.80 -0.08 14.68
N PHE A 196 13.68 -0.13 15.40
CA PHE A 196 12.51 0.71 15.10
C PHE A 196 12.85 2.21 15.04
N GLU A 197 13.71 2.67 15.95
CA GLU A 197 14.14 4.06 16.05
C GLU A 197 14.99 4.51 14.86
N GLN A 198 15.64 3.57 14.18
CA GLN A 198 16.49 3.83 13.02
C GLN A 198 15.78 3.69 11.67
N ARG A 199 14.56 3.16 11.66
CA ARG A 199 13.84 2.90 10.40
C ARG A 199 13.55 4.17 9.60
N TRP A 200 13.19 5.26 10.29
CA TRP A 200 12.94 6.54 9.61
C TRP A 200 14.21 7.11 8.98
N SER A 201 15.32 7.17 9.71
CA SER A 201 16.60 7.60 9.13
C SER A 201 17.10 6.65 8.05
N GLY A 202 17.00 5.33 8.27
CA GLY A 202 17.38 4.32 7.28
C GLY A 202 16.56 4.38 5.99
N ALA A 203 15.31 4.83 6.04
CA ALA A 203 14.51 5.07 4.84
C ALA A 203 15.00 6.31 4.06
N TRP A 204 15.48 7.36 4.73
CA TRP A 204 16.14 8.51 4.09
C TRP A 204 17.44 8.11 3.39
N ASP A 205 18.20 7.18 3.98
CA ASP A 205 19.45 6.69 3.37
C ASP A 205 19.19 6.00 2.02
N LEU A 206 18.00 5.39 1.80
CA LEU A 206 17.61 4.82 0.50
C LEU A 206 17.49 5.89 -0.60
N LEU A 207 17.24 7.13 -0.22
CA LEU A 207 17.20 8.29 -1.15
C LEU A 207 18.56 8.93 -1.33
N GLY A 208 19.62 8.44 -0.68
CA GLY A 208 20.95 9.05 -0.68
C GLY A 208 21.01 10.36 0.10
N ILE A 209 20.07 10.62 0.99
CA ILE A 209 19.94 11.85 1.76
C ILE A 209 20.12 11.53 3.24
N SER A 210 21.12 12.14 3.89
CA SER A 210 21.25 12.07 5.34
C SER A 210 20.31 13.07 6.01
N VAL A 211 19.52 12.61 6.98
CA VAL A 211 18.56 13.45 7.73
C VAL A 211 19.23 14.69 8.34
N GLY A 212 20.50 14.59 8.76
CA GLY A 212 21.28 15.72 9.26
C GLY A 212 21.57 16.84 8.24
N GLN A 213 21.37 16.59 6.95
CA GLN A 213 21.49 17.58 5.88
C GLN A 213 20.20 18.34 5.59
N LEU A 214 19.09 17.87 6.16
CA LEU A 214 17.78 18.51 6.06
C LEU A 214 17.68 19.62 7.11
N SER A 215 18.43 20.72 6.88
CA SER A 215 18.35 21.89 7.76
C SER A 215 16.98 22.55 7.61
N PRO A 216 16.27 22.90 8.70
CA PRO A 216 15.01 23.64 8.63
C PRO A 216 15.19 25.10 8.17
N THR A 217 16.41 25.52 7.83
CA THR A 217 16.79 26.92 7.57
C THR A 217 17.17 27.20 6.10
N ALA A 218 16.81 26.37 5.15
CA ALA A 218 17.03 26.65 3.73
C ALA A 218 15.78 27.28 3.11
N GLY A 219 15.63 28.60 3.28
CA GLY A 219 14.55 29.31 2.59
C GLY A 219 14.32 30.75 3.05
N HIS A 220 15.35 31.57 3.17
CA HIS A 220 15.19 33.03 3.11
C HIS A 220 16.33 33.58 2.25
N ALA A 221 16.06 33.71 0.98
CA ALA A 221 16.76 34.59 0.05
C ALA A 221 15.71 35.34 -0.79
#